data_553ae9857ecb00b0895cbae982d68e80
#
_entry.id   553ae9857ecb00b0895cbae982d68e80
#
_cell.length_a   1.000
_cell.length_b   1.000
_cell.length_c   1.000
_cell.angle_alpha   90.00
_cell.angle_beta   90.00
_cell.angle_gamma   90.00
#
_symmetry.space_group_name_H-M   'P 1'
#
loop_
_entity.id
_entity.type
_entity.pdbx_description
1 polymer ?
#
loop_
_entity_poly.entity_id
_entity_poly.type
_entity_poly.pdbx_seq_one_letter_code
_entity_poly.pdbx_strand_id
1 'polypeptide(L)'
;MIQRDGPGVWDHLAGAAKALRWRLITDPMPIERNAQLTAAAGEVGRQARQLIGAVDEDALLREIADAAAALCTRDPLVGAVLLESLTEVGVDSAIVVTASSRSREALGEWLGSLGARVLTLGDLERADVSEDIAYFVGPPRFFKPTAVTAPRTLEVTFILPAWFGDRNVPRSAIAQYAEGGIQVAARIVEFGVALPASREPAMSETDPI
;
A
#
# COMPACT_ATOMS: atom_id res chain seq x y z
N MET A 1 7.93 -18.19 -38.35
CA MET A 1 8.09 -16.72 -38.41
C MET A 1 7.67 -16.19 -37.05
N ILE A 2 8.61 -15.94 -36.16
CA ILE A 2 8.34 -15.47 -34.77
C ILE A 2 7.89 -14.04 -34.92
N GLN A 3 6.60 -13.79 -34.70
CA GLN A 3 6.06 -12.43 -34.62
C GLN A 3 6.56 -11.86 -33.30
N ARG A 4 7.61 -11.04 -33.29
CA ARG A 4 8.04 -10.26 -32.15
C ARG A 4 6.86 -9.40 -31.72
N ASP A 5 6.53 -9.45 -30.42
CA ASP A 5 5.49 -8.63 -29.83
C ASP A 5 5.65 -7.19 -30.29
N GLY A 6 4.63 -6.67 -30.97
CA GLY A 6 4.64 -5.27 -31.39
C GLY A 6 4.64 -4.35 -30.17
N PRO A 7 5.20 -3.13 -30.27
CA PRO A 7 5.14 -2.16 -29.18
C PRO A 7 3.66 -1.93 -28.82
N GLY A 8 3.33 -2.10 -27.55
CA GLY A 8 1.98 -1.85 -27.01
C GLY A 8 1.12 -3.08 -26.73
N VAL A 9 1.53 -4.30 -27.11
CA VAL A 9 0.75 -5.54 -26.83
C VAL A 9 0.50 -5.72 -25.33
N TRP A 10 1.46 -5.38 -24.50
CA TRP A 10 1.40 -5.51 -23.04
C TRP A 10 0.78 -4.31 -22.31
N ASP A 11 0.53 -3.19 -22.98
CA ASP A 11 0.16 -1.93 -22.34
C ASP A 11 -1.14 -2.03 -21.54
N HIS A 12 -2.13 -2.74 -22.08
CA HIS A 12 -3.42 -2.93 -21.40
C HIS A 12 -3.27 -3.79 -20.14
N LEU A 13 -2.52 -4.90 -20.23
CA LEU A 13 -2.24 -5.76 -19.08
C LEU A 13 -1.43 -5.02 -18.02
N ALA A 14 -0.39 -4.29 -18.43
CA ALA A 14 0.43 -3.49 -17.54
C ALA A 14 -0.37 -2.37 -16.85
N GLY A 15 -1.28 -1.72 -17.59
CA GLY A 15 -2.21 -0.73 -17.03
C GLY A 15 -3.15 -1.32 -15.99
N ALA A 16 -3.76 -2.46 -16.30
CA ALA A 16 -4.62 -3.20 -15.37
C ALA A 16 -3.86 -3.65 -14.11
N ALA A 17 -2.64 -4.19 -14.28
CA ALA A 17 -1.78 -4.61 -13.17
C ALA A 17 -1.38 -3.44 -12.26
N LYS A 18 -1.08 -2.25 -12.82
CA LYS A 18 -0.82 -1.04 -12.05
C LYS A 18 -2.05 -0.60 -11.24
N ALA A 19 -3.23 -0.67 -11.82
CA ALA A 19 -4.48 -0.35 -11.13
C ALA A 19 -4.75 -1.34 -9.98
N LEU A 20 -4.59 -2.64 -10.21
CA LEU A 20 -4.71 -3.67 -9.19
C LEU A 20 -3.71 -3.46 -8.05
N ARG A 21 -2.43 -3.24 -8.39
CA ARG A 21 -1.38 -2.95 -7.41
C ARG A 21 -1.73 -1.76 -6.53
N TRP A 22 -2.28 -0.69 -7.11
CA TRP A 22 -2.74 0.48 -6.37
C TRP A 22 -3.84 0.08 -5.36
N ARG A 23 -4.84 -0.70 -5.79
CA ARG A 23 -5.95 -1.14 -4.92
C ARG A 23 -5.48 -2.02 -3.76
N LEU A 24 -4.57 -2.95 -4.03
CA LEU A 24 -3.98 -3.80 -3.00
C LEU A 24 -3.23 -3.02 -1.90
N ILE A 25 -2.78 -1.79 -2.22
CA ILE A 25 -2.03 -0.94 -1.30
C ILE A 25 -2.95 0.03 -0.54
N THR A 26 -3.99 0.56 -1.21
CA THR A 26 -4.80 1.66 -0.68
C THR A 26 -6.19 1.27 -0.19
N ASP A 27 -6.68 0.12 -0.62
CA ASP A 27 -8.05 -0.33 -0.33
C ASP A 27 -8.04 -1.67 0.43
N PRO A 28 -7.70 -1.67 1.73
CA PRO A 28 -7.49 -2.88 2.53
C PRO A 28 -8.78 -3.53 3.05
N MET A 29 -9.94 -3.08 2.62
CA MET A 29 -11.22 -3.62 3.07
C MET A 29 -11.39 -5.11 2.73
N PRO A 30 -12.18 -5.87 3.49
CA PRO A 30 -12.56 -7.24 3.15
C PRO A 30 -13.11 -7.34 1.73
N ILE A 31 -12.84 -8.46 1.06
CA ILE A 31 -13.17 -8.62 -0.37
C ILE A 31 -14.68 -8.44 -0.65
N GLU A 32 -15.53 -8.84 0.27
CA GLU A 32 -16.98 -8.69 0.18
C GLU A 32 -17.44 -7.22 0.09
N ARG A 33 -16.64 -6.30 0.62
CA ARG A 33 -16.87 -4.85 0.61
C ARG A 33 -15.96 -4.12 -0.38
N ASN A 34 -15.12 -4.85 -1.14
CA ASN A 34 -14.10 -4.28 -2.01
C ASN A 34 -14.36 -4.55 -3.49
N ALA A 35 -15.52 -4.12 -3.99
CA ALA A 35 -15.89 -4.29 -5.39
C ALA A 35 -14.86 -3.72 -6.37
N GLN A 36 -14.10 -2.70 -5.97
CA GLN A 36 -13.07 -2.09 -6.81
C GLN A 36 -11.81 -2.96 -6.94
N LEU A 37 -11.40 -3.62 -5.85
CA LEU A 37 -10.30 -4.59 -5.88
C LEU A 37 -10.69 -5.78 -6.75
N THR A 38 -11.90 -6.32 -6.55
CA THR A 38 -12.45 -7.42 -7.36
C THR A 38 -12.52 -7.07 -8.83
N ALA A 39 -13.00 -5.87 -9.18
CA ALA A 39 -13.06 -5.40 -10.56
C ALA A 39 -11.65 -5.24 -11.17
N ALA A 40 -10.69 -4.69 -10.43
CA ALA A 40 -9.31 -4.53 -10.90
C ALA A 40 -8.60 -5.88 -11.10
N ALA A 41 -8.81 -6.85 -10.19
CA ALA A 41 -8.30 -8.20 -10.33
C ALA A 41 -8.95 -8.92 -11.52
N GLY A 42 -10.26 -8.81 -11.69
CA GLY A 42 -10.99 -9.34 -12.83
C GLY A 42 -10.48 -8.79 -14.16
N GLU A 43 -10.16 -7.50 -14.20
CA GLU A 43 -9.59 -6.85 -15.41
C GLU A 43 -8.20 -7.41 -15.74
N VAL A 44 -7.30 -7.59 -14.76
CA VAL A 44 -6.00 -8.23 -14.98
C VAL A 44 -6.19 -9.64 -15.55
N GLY A 45 -7.06 -10.44 -14.94
CA GLY A 45 -7.35 -11.80 -15.43
C GLY A 45 -7.94 -11.81 -16.83
N ARG A 46 -8.78 -10.84 -17.18
CA ARG A 46 -9.34 -10.70 -18.53
C ARG A 46 -8.26 -10.34 -19.55
N GLN A 47 -7.42 -9.35 -19.27
CA GLN A 47 -6.34 -8.92 -20.13
C GLN A 47 -5.31 -10.04 -20.35
N ALA A 48 -4.92 -10.75 -19.29
CA ALA A 48 -4.01 -11.88 -19.40
C ALA A 48 -4.58 -12.97 -20.34
N ARG A 49 -5.85 -13.35 -20.16
CA ARG A 49 -6.50 -14.36 -20.99
C ARG A 49 -6.61 -13.94 -22.47
N GLN A 50 -6.76 -12.65 -22.76
CA GLN A 50 -6.81 -12.15 -24.15
C GLN A 50 -5.48 -12.27 -24.89
N LEU A 51 -4.35 -12.30 -24.16
CA LEU A 51 -3.02 -12.43 -24.74
C LEU A 51 -2.59 -13.89 -24.95
N ILE A 52 -3.25 -14.87 -24.32
CA ILE A 52 -2.94 -16.30 -24.48
C ILE A 52 -3.09 -16.69 -25.95
N GLY A 53 -2.05 -17.29 -26.51
CA GLY A 53 -1.97 -17.69 -27.92
C GLY A 53 -1.61 -16.54 -28.89
N ALA A 54 -1.51 -15.30 -28.41
CA ALA A 54 -1.07 -14.14 -29.20
C ALA A 54 0.41 -13.79 -28.98
N VAL A 55 0.98 -14.24 -27.86
CA VAL A 55 2.39 -14.04 -27.45
C VAL A 55 3.01 -15.36 -27.01
N ASP A 56 4.34 -15.41 -26.84
CA ASP A 56 5.04 -16.66 -26.50
C ASP A 56 4.95 -17.05 -25.01
N GLU A 57 4.47 -16.14 -24.13
CA GLU A 57 4.49 -16.29 -22.67
C GLU A 57 3.17 -16.87 -22.07
N ASP A 58 2.55 -17.80 -22.78
CA ASP A 58 1.26 -18.41 -22.39
C ASP A 58 1.22 -18.95 -20.95
N ALA A 59 2.32 -19.55 -20.50
CA ALA A 59 2.40 -20.09 -19.13
C ALA A 59 2.32 -18.98 -18.08
N LEU A 60 3.07 -17.89 -18.27
CA LEU A 60 3.06 -16.71 -17.41
C LEU A 60 1.68 -16.04 -17.41
N LEU A 61 1.04 -15.93 -18.56
CA LEU A 61 -0.30 -15.34 -18.68
C LEU A 61 -1.36 -16.14 -17.91
N ARG A 62 -1.29 -17.49 -17.96
CA ARG A 62 -2.18 -18.33 -17.14
C ARG A 62 -1.91 -18.12 -15.66
N GLU A 63 -0.65 -18.09 -15.22
CA GLU A 63 -0.28 -17.82 -13.83
C GLU A 63 -0.80 -16.46 -13.36
N ILE A 64 -0.66 -15.40 -14.16
CA ILE A 64 -1.21 -14.06 -13.86
C ILE A 64 -2.74 -14.12 -13.74
N ALA A 65 -3.43 -14.80 -14.64
CA ALA A 65 -4.88 -14.92 -14.61
C ALA A 65 -5.37 -15.67 -13.37
N ASP A 66 -4.69 -16.75 -12.99
CA ASP A 66 -5.01 -17.56 -11.81
C ASP A 66 -4.72 -16.79 -10.52
N ALA A 67 -3.58 -16.09 -10.44
CA ALA A 67 -3.27 -15.23 -9.31
C ALA A 67 -4.30 -14.11 -9.15
N ALA A 68 -4.71 -13.46 -10.24
CA ALA A 68 -5.76 -12.45 -10.21
C ALA A 68 -7.11 -13.02 -9.73
N ALA A 69 -7.48 -14.23 -10.15
CA ALA A 69 -8.69 -14.90 -9.66
C ALA A 69 -8.60 -15.21 -8.16
N ALA A 70 -7.45 -15.65 -7.67
CA ALA A 70 -7.23 -15.94 -6.26
C ALA A 70 -7.37 -14.69 -5.37
N LEU A 71 -6.99 -13.50 -5.87
CA LEU A 71 -7.17 -12.23 -5.16
C LEU A 71 -8.65 -11.83 -4.99
N CYS A 72 -9.55 -12.35 -5.82
CA CYS A 72 -11.00 -12.11 -5.67
C CYS A 72 -11.64 -12.91 -4.53
N THR A 73 -10.91 -13.83 -3.90
CA THR A 73 -11.44 -14.74 -2.88
C THR A 73 -10.75 -14.62 -1.52
N ARG A 74 -9.82 -13.67 -1.37
CA ARG A 74 -9.03 -13.49 -0.15
C ARG A 74 -9.03 -12.04 0.28
N ASP A 75 -9.22 -11.83 1.58
CA ASP A 75 -9.10 -10.52 2.18
C ASP A 75 -7.65 -10.00 2.09
N PRO A 76 -7.45 -8.71 1.82
CA PRO A 76 -6.14 -8.08 1.88
C PRO A 76 -5.54 -8.17 3.29
N LEU A 77 -4.31 -8.71 3.41
CA LEU A 77 -3.61 -8.81 4.71
C LEU A 77 -3.42 -7.45 5.40
N VAL A 78 -3.28 -6.39 4.63
CA VAL A 78 -3.19 -5.02 5.15
C VAL A 78 -4.41 -4.65 6.00
N GLY A 79 -5.59 -5.13 5.63
CA GLY A 79 -6.82 -4.92 6.38
C GLY A 79 -6.81 -5.61 7.75
N ALA A 80 -6.33 -6.85 7.80
CA ALA A 80 -6.20 -7.60 9.05
C ALA A 80 -5.22 -6.89 10.01
N VAL A 81 -4.06 -6.46 9.51
CA VAL A 81 -3.07 -5.71 10.31
C VAL A 81 -3.64 -4.39 10.81
N LEU A 82 -4.38 -3.65 9.96
CA LEU A 82 -5.01 -2.40 10.37
C LEU A 82 -6.03 -2.62 11.49
N LEU A 83 -6.88 -3.64 11.38
CA LEU A 83 -7.86 -3.99 12.43
C LEU A 83 -7.19 -4.41 13.74
N GLU A 84 -6.15 -5.24 13.67
CA GLU A 84 -5.37 -5.66 14.83
C GLU A 84 -4.75 -4.45 15.53
N SER A 85 -4.09 -3.56 14.77
CA SER A 85 -3.48 -2.35 15.29
C SER A 85 -4.50 -1.41 15.96
N LEU A 86 -5.66 -1.22 15.33
CA LEU A 86 -6.75 -0.41 15.90
C LEU A 86 -7.34 -1.04 17.19
N THR A 87 -7.38 -2.36 17.24
CA THR A 87 -7.88 -3.09 18.41
C THR A 87 -6.89 -3.01 19.57
N GLU A 88 -5.59 -3.10 19.27
CA GLU A 88 -4.52 -3.06 20.28
C GLU A 88 -4.42 -1.68 20.94
N VAL A 89 -4.48 -0.62 20.16
CA VAL A 89 -4.32 0.75 20.65
C VAL A 89 -5.64 1.34 21.17
N GLY A 90 -6.76 0.87 20.63
CA GLY A 90 -8.09 1.44 20.83
C GLY A 90 -8.44 2.47 19.75
N VAL A 91 -9.64 2.37 19.22
CA VAL A 91 -10.13 3.22 18.12
C VAL A 91 -10.20 4.72 18.46
N ASP A 92 -10.40 5.04 19.75
CA ASP A 92 -10.47 6.42 20.23
C ASP A 92 -9.09 7.10 20.29
N SER A 93 -8.01 6.32 20.28
CA SER A 93 -6.63 6.80 20.33
C SER A 93 -5.98 6.85 18.94
N ALA A 94 -6.70 6.46 17.88
CA ALA A 94 -6.12 6.31 16.56
C ALA A 94 -6.98 6.93 15.46
N ILE A 95 -6.30 7.51 14.45
CA ILE A 95 -6.90 7.99 13.20
C ILE A 95 -6.38 7.15 12.05
N VAL A 96 -7.26 6.76 11.13
CA VAL A 96 -6.87 6.14 9.86
C VAL A 96 -6.77 7.19 8.77
N VAL A 97 -5.63 7.26 8.08
CA VAL A 97 -5.37 8.25 7.04
C VAL A 97 -5.21 7.56 5.69
N THR A 98 -5.97 8.04 4.70
CA THR A 98 -6.02 7.46 3.35
C THR A 98 -5.42 8.39 2.31
N ALA A 99 -4.93 7.80 1.21
CA ALA A 99 -4.32 8.55 0.11
C ALA A 99 -5.33 9.29 -0.79
N SER A 100 -6.63 8.94 -0.71
CA SER A 100 -7.67 9.54 -1.56
C SER A 100 -9.01 9.67 -0.83
N SER A 101 -9.85 10.62 -1.28
CA SER A 101 -11.22 10.77 -0.76
C SER A 101 -12.06 9.51 -0.99
N ARG A 102 -11.85 8.82 -2.11
CA ARG A 102 -12.58 7.59 -2.42
C ARG A 102 -12.24 6.47 -1.44
N SER A 103 -10.95 6.27 -1.14
CA SER A 103 -10.53 5.29 -0.12
C SER A 103 -11.03 5.70 1.26
N ARG A 104 -11.08 7.00 1.57
CA ARG A 104 -11.66 7.51 2.82
C ARG A 104 -13.13 7.10 2.98
N GLU A 105 -13.94 7.28 1.94
CA GLU A 105 -15.38 6.90 1.97
C GLU A 105 -15.53 5.40 2.21
N ALA A 106 -14.85 4.57 1.42
CA ALA A 106 -14.93 3.13 1.51
C ALA A 106 -14.42 2.57 2.85
N LEU A 107 -13.27 3.08 3.35
CA LEU A 107 -12.77 2.70 4.68
C LEU A 107 -13.65 3.24 5.79
N GLY A 108 -14.21 4.44 5.64
CA GLY A 108 -15.12 5.04 6.60
C GLY A 108 -16.41 4.22 6.78
N GLU A 109 -16.98 3.68 5.70
CA GLU A 109 -18.11 2.75 5.76
C GLU A 109 -17.74 1.43 6.46
N TRP A 110 -16.55 0.91 6.20
CA TRP A 110 -16.09 -0.34 6.80
C TRP A 110 -15.77 -0.18 8.29
N LEU A 111 -14.94 0.81 8.63
CA LEU A 111 -14.42 1.02 9.99
C LEU A 111 -15.38 1.85 10.87
N GLY A 112 -16.37 2.50 10.25
CA GLY A 112 -17.36 3.32 10.98
C GLY A 112 -18.16 2.52 12.01
N SER A 113 -18.42 1.23 11.75
CA SER A 113 -19.06 0.34 12.71
C SER A 113 -18.22 0.08 13.99
N LEU A 114 -16.91 0.31 13.89
CA LEU A 114 -15.97 0.22 15.02
C LEU A 114 -15.76 1.56 15.71
N GLY A 115 -16.34 2.65 15.20
CA GLY A 115 -16.14 4.01 15.69
C GLY A 115 -14.82 4.66 15.22
N ALA A 116 -14.05 4.01 14.36
CA ALA A 116 -12.76 4.53 13.92
C ALA A 116 -12.94 5.76 13.01
N ARG A 117 -12.14 6.80 13.26
CA ARG A 117 -12.12 8.02 12.47
C ARG A 117 -11.24 7.86 11.24
N VAL A 118 -11.80 8.07 10.04
CA VAL A 118 -11.07 7.93 8.77
C VAL A 118 -11.01 9.26 8.05
N LEU A 119 -9.82 9.74 7.73
CA LEU A 119 -9.56 11.05 7.13
C LEU A 119 -8.66 10.92 5.89
N THR A 120 -8.67 11.93 5.03
CA THR A 120 -7.55 12.19 4.11
C THR A 120 -6.46 12.98 4.85
N LEU A 121 -5.24 13.04 4.30
CA LEU A 121 -4.20 13.89 4.89
C LEU A 121 -4.64 15.37 4.94
N GLY A 122 -5.32 15.86 3.88
CA GLY A 122 -5.80 17.24 3.86
C GLY A 122 -6.89 17.52 4.89
N ASP A 123 -7.71 16.52 5.25
CA ASP A 123 -8.68 16.62 6.33
C ASP A 123 -7.98 16.59 7.70
N LEU A 124 -6.98 15.71 7.87
CA LEU A 124 -6.17 15.62 9.08
C LEU A 124 -5.44 16.94 9.38
N GLU A 125 -4.88 17.59 8.35
CA GLU A 125 -4.18 18.87 8.49
C GLU A 125 -5.09 20.00 9.05
N ARG A 126 -6.41 19.91 8.80
CA ARG A 126 -7.41 20.90 9.22
C ARG A 126 -8.20 20.52 10.47
N ALA A 127 -8.13 19.25 10.83
CA ALA A 127 -8.91 18.72 11.94
C ALA A 127 -8.32 19.14 13.28
N ASP A 128 -9.19 19.21 14.28
CA ASP A 128 -8.77 19.11 15.68
C ASP A 128 -8.49 17.62 15.98
N VAL A 129 -7.29 17.33 16.45
CA VAL A 129 -6.74 15.99 16.62
C VAL A 129 -6.41 15.80 18.11
N SER A 130 -7.09 14.85 18.72
CA SER A 130 -6.86 14.42 20.12
C SER A 130 -6.27 13.02 20.17
N GLU A 131 -6.24 12.33 19.05
CA GLU A 131 -5.73 10.98 18.91
C GLU A 131 -4.20 10.96 18.91
N ASP A 132 -3.61 9.93 19.49
CA ASP A 132 -2.15 9.82 19.66
C ASP A 132 -1.46 9.26 18.42
N ILE A 133 -2.15 8.41 17.64
CA ILE A 133 -1.57 7.67 16.53
C ILE A 133 -2.33 7.92 15.22
N ALA A 134 -1.58 8.12 14.13
CA ALA A 134 -2.12 8.14 12.78
C ALA A 134 -1.63 6.92 11.98
N TYR A 135 -2.55 6.04 11.58
CA TYR A 135 -2.29 4.92 10.68
C TYR A 135 -2.51 5.33 9.23
N PHE A 136 -1.44 5.47 8.48
CA PHE A 136 -1.48 5.80 7.06
C PHE A 136 -1.56 4.53 6.21
N VAL A 137 -2.63 4.37 5.45
CA VAL A 137 -2.84 3.21 4.56
C VAL A 137 -2.13 3.46 3.24
N GLY A 138 -0.95 2.87 3.08
CA GLY A 138 -0.09 3.02 1.92
C GLY A 138 1.31 3.57 2.25
N PRO A 139 2.22 3.57 1.27
CA PRO A 139 3.59 3.99 1.48
C PRO A 139 3.73 5.52 1.66
N PRO A 140 4.77 5.98 2.36
CA PRO A 140 4.98 7.41 2.64
C PRO A 140 4.92 8.32 1.40
N ARG A 141 5.38 7.84 0.24
CA ARG A 141 5.36 8.60 -1.02
C ARG A 141 3.96 8.92 -1.58
N PHE A 142 2.90 8.27 -1.08
CA PHE A 142 1.52 8.56 -1.48
C PHE A 142 0.95 9.77 -0.74
N PHE A 143 1.67 10.26 0.25
CA PHE A 143 1.29 11.38 1.08
C PHE A 143 2.28 12.52 0.92
N LYS A 144 1.82 13.74 1.21
CA LYS A 144 2.73 14.89 1.24
C LYS A 144 3.77 14.69 2.35
N PRO A 145 4.99 15.24 2.18
CA PRO A 145 6.03 15.19 3.21
C PRO A 145 5.59 15.67 4.59
N THR A 146 4.62 16.57 4.66
CA THR A 146 4.03 17.09 5.90
C THR A 146 3.49 16.00 6.82
N ALA A 147 3.06 14.85 6.28
CA ALA A 147 2.64 13.69 7.06
C ALA A 147 3.72 13.22 8.06
N VAL A 148 4.99 13.40 7.71
CA VAL A 148 6.13 12.99 8.53
C VAL A 148 6.84 14.17 9.18
N THR A 149 6.93 15.31 8.47
CA THR A 149 7.73 16.47 8.92
C THR A 149 7.00 17.42 9.86
N ALA A 150 5.67 17.37 9.81
CA ALA A 150 4.80 18.16 10.68
C ALA A 150 3.58 17.28 11.09
N PRO A 151 3.82 16.15 11.78
CA PRO A 151 2.75 15.23 12.16
C PRO A 151 1.76 15.92 13.10
N ARG A 152 0.48 15.55 12.97
CA ARG A 152 -0.61 16.04 13.81
C ARG A 152 -0.87 15.14 15.02
N THR A 153 -0.21 13.98 15.05
CA THR A 153 -0.27 12.97 16.12
C THR A 153 1.12 12.71 16.68
N LEU A 154 1.21 12.11 17.84
CA LEU A 154 2.48 11.78 18.48
C LEU A 154 3.23 10.70 17.70
N GLU A 155 2.49 9.75 17.11
CA GLU A 155 3.04 8.66 16.31
C GLU A 155 2.39 8.62 14.92
N VAL A 156 3.22 8.29 13.92
CA VAL A 156 2.79 8.08 12.54
C VAL A 156 3.25 6.70 12.08
N THR A 157 2.31 5.84 11.74
CA THR A 157 2.58 4.47 11.28
C THR A 157 2.05 4.27 9.87
N PHE A 158 2.91 3.81 8.94
CA PHE A 158 2.51 3.46 7.58
C PHE A 158 2.27 1.96 7.46
N ILE A 159 1.06 1.58 7.06
CA ILE A 159 0.68 0.18 6.84
C ILE A 159 0.65 -0.10 5.34
N LEU A 160 1.46 -1.08 4.91
CA LEU A 160 1.63 -1.44 3.50
C LEU A 160 2.00 -2.92 3.35
N PRO A 161 1.72 -3.53 2.17
CA PRO A 161 2.11 -4.91 1.93
C PRO A 161 3.63 -5.10 1.94
N ALA A 162 4.11 -6.22 2.50
CA ALA A 162 5.55 -6.51 2.60
C ALA A 162 6.28 -6.55 1.25
N TRP A 163 5.57 -6.96 0.18
CA TRP A 163 6.12 -6.99 -1.19
C TRP A 163 6.32 -5.60 -1.81
N PHE A 164 5.80 -4.53 -1.16
CA PHE A 164 6.01 -3.17 -1.63
C PHE A 164 7.39 -2.68 -1.19
N GLY A 165 8.35 -2.63 -2.12
CA GLY A 165 9.76 -2.39 -1.82
C GLY A 165 10.11 -0.95 -1.44
N ASP A 166 9.30 0.05 -1.85
CA ASP A 166 9.59 1.46 -1.57
C ASP A 166 8.99 1.88 -0.23
N ARG A 167 9.82 1.78 0.80
CA ARG A 167 9.51 2.12 2.20
C ARG A 167 10.18 3.43 2.63
N ASN A 168 10.72 4.20 1.69
CA ASN A 168 11.49 5.40 2.01
C ASN A 168 10.60 6.52 2.52
N VAL A 169 10.98 7.06 3.68
CA VAL A 169 10.43 8.31 4.20
C VAL A 169 11.10 9.46 3.45
N PRO A 170 10.34 10.46 2.95
CA PRO A 170 10.91 11.61 2.25
C PRO A 170 11.91 12.37 3.13
N ARG A 171 13.18 12.28 2.80
CA ARG A 171 14.28 12.95 3.55
C ARG A 171 14.34 14.45 3.32
N SER A 172 13.86 14.91 2.17
CA SER A 172 14.03 16.29 1.71
C SER A 172 13.37 17.36 2.58
N ALA A 173 12.39 16.96 3.39
CA ALA A 173 11.69 17.91 4.25
C ALA A 173 12.33 18.06 5.65
N ILE A 174 13.16 17.11 6.08
CA ILE A 174 13.78 17.13 7.42
C ILE A 174 15.12 17.87 7.41
N ALA A 175 15.87 17.73 6.31
CA ALA A 175 17.25 18.23 6.24
C ALA A 175 17.39 19.77 6.19
N GLN A 176 16.36 20.50 5.74
CA GLN A 176 16.44 21.96 5.57
C GLN A 176 16.10 22.78 6.84
N TYR A 177 15.42 22.18 7.83
CA TYR A 177 14.92 22.93 8.98
C TYR A 177 15.31 22.35 10.34
N ALA A 178 15.99 21.22 10.37
CA ALA A 178 16.34 20.51 11.61
C ALA A 178 17.82 20.62 11.98
N GLU A 179 18.39 21.82 11.99
CA GLU A 179 19.56 22.03 12.83
C GLU A 179 19.08 21.97 14.29
N GLY A 180 18.91 20.75 14.82
CA GLY A 180 18.85 20.46 16.23
C GLY A 180 17.52 19.99 16.86
N GLY A 181 16.47 19.64 16.09
CA GLY A 181 15.17 19.53 16.75
C GLY A 181 14.40 18.20 16.64
N ILE A 182 14.36 17.50 15.54
CA ILE A 182 13.50 16.32 15.41
C ILE A 182 14.31 15.11 14.97
N GLN A 183 14.47 14.14 15.86
CA GLN A 183 14.97 12.80 15.51
C GLN A 183 13.78 11.95 15.07
N VAL A 184 13.66 11.65 13.78
CA VAL A 184 12.71 10.67 13.30
C VAL A 184 13.35 9.29 13.45
N ALA A 185 12.92 8.53 14.46
CA ALA A 185 13.24 7.12 14.59
C ALA A 185 12.26 6.32 13.73
N ALA A 186 12.73 5.67 12.65
CA ALA A 186 11.92 4.77 11.86
C ALA A 186 12.08 3.33 12.39
N ARG A 187 10.97 2.68 12.75
CA ARG A 187 10.91 1.26 13.09
C ARG A 187 10.07 0.54 12.04
N ILE A 188 10.57 -0.57 11.52
CA ILE A 188 9.83 -1.46 10.63
C ILE A 188 9.39 -2.67 11.45
N VAL A 189 8.08 -2.94 11.46
CA VAL A 189 7.49 -4.14 12.07
C VAL A 189 6.84 -4.93 10.93
N GLU A 190 7.25 -6.18 10.77
CA GLU A 190 6.68 -7.09 9.75
C GLU A 190 5.67 -8.02 10.43
N PHE A 191 4.45 -8.05 9.90
CA PHE A 191 3.38 -8.93 10.32
C PHE A 191 3.18 -10.06 9.30
N GLY A 192 2.93 -11.28 9.76
CA GLY A 192 2.60 -12.42 8.93
C GLY A 192 3.64 -13.54 8.96
N VAL A 193 3.42 -14.57 8.16
CA VAL A 193 4.30 -15.74 8.06
C VAL A 193 5.69 -15.28 7.60
N ALA A 194 6.72 -15.65 8.35
CA ALA A 194 8.10 -15.40 7.98
C ALA A 194 8.37 -15.93 6.57
N LEU A 195 8.47 -15.04 5.59
CA LEU A 195 9.11 -15.37 4.32
C LEU A 195 10.57 -15.67 4.64
N PRO A 196 11.17 -16.71 4.02
CA PRO A 196 12.59 -17.00 4.21
C PRO A 196 13.38 -15.72 3.90
N ALA A 197 14.26 -15.35 4.82
CA ALA A 197 15.04 -14.14 4.78
C ALA A 197 15.65 -13.94 3.39
N SER A 198 15.18 -12.93 2.65
CA SER A 198 15.85 -12.46 1.46
C SER A 198 17.22 -11.96 1.90
N ARG A 199 18.27 -12.57 1.36
CA ARG A 199 19.66 -12.18 1.58
C ARG A 199 19.79 -10.65 1.54
N GLU A 200 20.27 -10.09 2.63
CA GLU A 200 20.81 -8.72 2.66
C GLU A 200 21.79 -8.56 1.50
N PRO A 201 21.71 -7.49 0.70
CA PRO A 201 22.79 -7.16 -0.20
C PRO A 201 24.03 -6.91 0.65
N ALA A 202 25.06 -7.74 0.46
CA ALA A 202 26.36 -7.57 1.09
C ALA A 202 26.82 -6.12 0.87
N MET A 203 26.96 -5.38 1.96
CA MET A 203 27.67 -4.11 1.94
C MET A 203 29.10 -4.40 1.47
N SER A 204 29.45 -3.94 0.27
CA SER A 204 30.85 -3.98 -0.17
C SER A 204 31.64 -3.05 0.75
N GLU A 205 32.51 -3.65 1.54
CA GLU A 205 33.60 -2.95 2.20
C GLU A 205 34.38 -2.19 1.12
N THR A 206 34.37 -0.88 1.18
CA THR A 206 35.26 -0.03 0.41
C THR A 206 36.54 0.04 1.19
N ASP A 207 37.63 -0.59 0.67
CA ASP A 207 38.97 -0.46 1.17
C ASP A 207 39.41 1.00 1.28
N PRO A 208 40.06 1.41 2.36
CA PRO A 208 40.66 2.74 2.46
C PRO A 208 42.00 2.76 1.71
N ILE A 209 42.16 3.70 0.78
CA ILE A 209 43.46 4.19 0.31
C ILE A 209 43.80 5.50 1.01
#